data_efc444969983f022dfbdb3ada0bb12e0
#
_entry.id   efc444969983f022dfbdb3ada0bb12e0
#
_cell.length_a   1.000
_cell.length_b   1.000
_cell.length_c   1.000
_cell.angle_alpha   90.00
_cell.angle_beta   90.00
_cell.angle_gamma   90.00
#
_symmetry.space_group_name_H-M   'P 1'
#
loop_
_entity.id
_entity.type
_entity.pdbx_description
1 polymer ?
#
loop_
_entity_poly.entity_id
_entity_poly.type
_entity_poly.pdbx_seq_one_letter_code
_entity_poly.pdbx_strand_id
1 'polypeptide(L)'
;RQYSTELSELSLRFSHNVLAATNAFTINITDPAQVAELPDFVRDGMAAEAKARGEQGWTVTLQAPSYVPFMEYSTNRELKEKLWRASNSLCLGGEFDNTENIKRMVNLRLKIANLLGYPTYADYVLADRMAENAQTVNAFLGELLARTKEYAVKDYNTIGEYARSQGFEGEVMPWDMAYYSEKYRHEKYELNEELVKPYLQLDSVKRGVFLLANKLYGLNFTPNPEVPVYHPEVTAYDVTDKDGR
;
A
#
# COMPACT_ATOMS: atom_id res chain seq x y z
N ARG A 1 15.68 -29.13 -0.23
CA ARG A 1 15.26 -28.74 -1.59
C ARG A 1 13.75 -28.84 -1.77
N GLN A 2 13.13 -30.01 -1.54
CA GLN A 2 11.68 -30.20 -1.71
C GLN A 2 10.82 -29.17 -0.95
N TYR A 3 11.08 -28.96 0.35
CA TYR A 3 10.32 -27.97 1.15
C TYR A 3 10.48 -26.52 0.67
N SER A 4 11.67 -26.16 0.19
CA SER A 4 11.92 -24.81 -0.35
C SER A 4 11.17 -24.60 -1.66
N THR A 5 11.12 -25.61 -2.54
CA THR A 5 10.35 -25.55 -3.78
C THR A 5 8.86 -25.39 -3.48
N GLU A 6 8.30 -26.23 -2.59
CA GLU A 6 6.89 -26.13 -2.18
C GLU A 6 6.57 -24.77 -1.53
N LEU A 7 7.46 -24.26 -0.67
CA LEU A 7 7.28 -22.94 -0.05
C LEU A 7 7.26 -21.82 -1.09
N SER A 8 8.08 -21.90 -2.13
CA SER A 8 8.09 -20.93 -3.22
C SER A 8 6.79 -20.95 -4.02
N GLU A 9 6.27 -22.13 -4.35
CA GLU A 9 4.98 -22.29 -5.04
C GLU A 9 3.80 -21.73 -4.23
N LEU A 10 3.79 -22.03 -2.91
CA LEU A 10 2.77 -21.50 -2.00
C LEU A 10 2.86 -19.97 -1.84
N SER A 11 4.07 -19.44 -1.80
CA SER A 11 4.28 -17.97 -1.72
C SER A 11 3.81 -17.27 -2.99
N LEU A 12 4.05 -17.87 -4.15
CA LEU A 12 3.55 -17.36 -5.42
C LEU A 12 2.01 -17.39 -5.48
N ARG A 13 1.42 -18.52 -5.07
CA ARG A 13 -0.04 -18.65 -4.96
C ARG A 13 -0.64 -17.61 -4.01
N PHE A 14 -0.01 -17.41 -2.84
CA PHE A 14 -0.43 -16.39 -1.88
C PHE A 14 -0.51 -15.00 -2.53
N SER A 15 0.56 -14.61 -3.23
CA SER A 15 0.64 -13.30 -3.89
C SER A 15 -0.36 -13.16 -5.03
N HIS A 16 -0.55 -14.21 -5.83
CA HIS A 16 -1.55 -14.22 -6.90
C HIS A 16 -2.97 -14.09 -6.35
N ASN A 17 -3.30 -14.81 -5.27
CA ASN A 17 -4.62 -14.72 -4.65
C ASN A 17 -4.89 -13.30 -4.10
N VAL A 18 -3.90 -12.68 -3.45
CA VAL A 18 -4.03 -11.30 -2.96
C VAL A 18 -4.28 -10.34 -4.12
N LEU A 19 -3.50 -10.44 -5.18
CA LEU A 19 -3.67 -9.60 -6.37
C LEU A 19 -5.04 -9.80 -7.03
N ALA A 20 -5.45 -11.06 -7.21
CA ALA A 20 -6.73 -11.40 -7.81
C ALA A 20 -7.90 -10.89 -6.95
N ALA A 21 -7.87 -11.11 -5.64
CA ALA A 21 -8.89 -10.62 -4.71
C ALA A 21 -8.98 -9.09 -4.71
N THR A 22 -7.84 -8.41 -4.72
CA THR A 22 -7.77 -6.94 -4.80
C THR A 22 -8.41 -6.41 -6.08
N ASN A 23 -8.13 -7.05 -7.23
CA ASN A 23 -8.66 -6.65 -8.53
C ASN A 23 -10.13 -7.01 -8.74
N ALA A 24 -10.61 -8.06 -8.07
CA ALA A 24 -11.99 -8.53 -8.19
C ALA A 24 -12.99 -7.65 -7.44
N PHE A 25 -12.54 -6.96 -6.37
CA PHE A 25 -13.45 -6.15 -5.57
C PHE A 25 -13.63 -4.76 -6.15
N THR A 26 -14.88 -4.37 -6.37
CA THR A 26 -15.25 -3.03 -6.83
C THR A 26 -16.57 -2.58 -6.19
N ILE A 27 -16.74 -1.27 -6.11
CA ILE A 27 -18.04 -0.64 -5.85
C ILE A 27 -18.30 0.34 -6.99
N ASN A 28 -19.33 0.08 -7.78
CA ASN A 28 -19.81 1.02 -8.79
C ASN A 28 -20.88 1.93 -8.20
N ILE A 29 -20.73 3.24 -8.40
CA ILE A 29 -21.62 4.30 -7.93
C ILE A 29 -22.22 4.97 -9.15
N THR A 30 -23.54 4.96 -9.28
CA THR A 30 -24.24 5.55 -10.42
C THR A 30 -24.99 6.85 -10.07
N ASP A 31 -25.15 7.13 -8.77
CA ASP A 31 -25.76 8.35 -8.29
C ASP A 31 -24.73 9.48 -8.16
N PRO A 32 -24.82 10.55 -8.98
CA PRO A 32 -23.89 11.67 -8.92
C PRO A 32 -23.84 12.38 -7.55
N ALA A 33 -24.93 12.33 -6.78
CA ALA A 33 -24.96 12.96 -5.46
C ALA A 33 -23.99 12.32 -4.47
N GLN A 34 -23.66 11.03 -4.64
CA GLN A 34 -22.74 10.30 -3.75
C GLN A 34 -21.25 10.58 -4.02
N VAL A 35 -20.95 11.30 -5.07
CA VAL A 35 -19.56 11.65 -5.46
C VAL A 35 -19.38 13.16 -5.63
N ALA A 36 -20.42 13.95 -5.40
CA ALA A 36 -20.41 15.39 -5.68
C ALA A 36 -19.39 16.16 -4.83
N GLU A 37 -19.14 15.72 -3.60
CA GLU A 37 -18.19 16.34 -2.67
C GLU A 37 -16.73 15.90 -2.88
N LEU A 38 -16.51 14.84 -3.68
CA LEU A 38 -15.16 14.37 -3.94
C LEU A 38 -14.40 15.37 -4.83
N PRO A 39 -13.09 15.57 -4.60
CA PRO A 39 -12.25 16.35 -5.49
C PRO A 39 -12.31 15.83 -6.94
N ASP A 40 -12.14 16.74 -7.92
CA ASP A 40 -12.23 16.40 -9.35
C ASP A 40 -11.30 15.25 -9.72
N PHE A 41 -10.07 15.25 -9.25
CA PHE A 41 -9.10 14.19 -9.58
C PHE A 41 -9.54 12.80 -9.07
N VAL A 42 -10.27 12.73 -7.95
CA VAL A 42 -10.83 11.48 -7.43
C VAL A 42 -11.97 11.01 -8.33
N ARG A 43 -12.90 11.92 -8.64
CA ARG A 43 -14.04 11.62 -9.53
C ARG A 43 -13.59 11.20 -10.92
N ASP A 44 -12.61 11.90 -11.49
CA ASP A 44 -12.06 11.59 -12.82
C ASP A 44 -11.38 10.21 -12.84
N GLY A 45 -10.61 9.89 -11.80
CA GLY A 45 -10.01 8.57 -11.65
C GLY A 45 -11.05 7.46 -11.54
N MET A 46 -12.08 7.65 -10.73
CA MET A 46 -13.19 6.69 -10.58
C MET A 46 -14.03 6.55 -11.87
N ALA A 47 -14.24 7.63 -12.61
CA ALA A 47 -14.95 7.60 -13.90
C ALA A 47 -14.13 6.88 -14.97
N ALA A 48 -12.80 7.09 -15.01
CA ALA A 48 -11.89 6.37 -15.89
C ALA A 48 -11.89 4.86 -15.61
N GLU A 49 -11.90 4.47 -14.34
CA GLU A 49 -11.98 3.06 -13.92
C GLU A 49 -13.32 2.42 -14.34
N ALA A 50 -14.45 3.10 -14.11
CA ALA A 50 -15.77 2.64 -14.56
C ALA A 50 -15.77 2.43 -16.08
N LYS A 51 -15.27 3.40 -16.84
CA LYS A 51 -15.17 3.33 -18.31
C LYS A 51 -14.30 2.15 -18.76
N ALA A 52 -13.16 1.91 -18.12
CA ALA A 52 -12.27 0.80 -18.44
C ALA A 52 -12.94 -0.57 -18.23
N ARG A 53 -13.89 -0.65 -17.30
CA ARG A 53 -14.71 -1.84 -17.02
C ARG A 53 -15.98 -1.94 -17.86
N GLY A 54 -16.29 -0.93 -18.67
CA GLY A 54 -17.57 -0.88 -19.42
C GLY A 54 -18.76 -0.55 -18.54
N GLU A 55 -18.55 0.02 -17.36
CA GLU A 55 -19.56 0.42 -16.40
C GLU A 55 -19.92 1.92 -16.58
N GLN A 56 -21.12 2.32 -16.13
CA GLN A 56 -21.51 3.72 -16.05
C GLN A 56 -21.25 4.28 -14.66
N GLY A 57 -21.03 5.61 -14.58
CA GLY A 57 -20.82 6.29 -13.30
C GLY A 57 -19.36 6.23 -12.84
N TRP A 58 -19.14 5.87 -11.61
CA TRP A 58 -17.86 5.93 -10.91
C TRP A 58 -17.56 4.61 -10.20
N THR A 59 -16.39 4.06 -10.42
CA THR A 59 -16.00 2.80 -9.78
C THR A 59 -14.80 3.03 -8.87
N VAL A 60 -14.96 2.67 -7.59
CA VAL A 60 -13.87 2.62 -6.62
C VAL A 60 -13.41 1.19 -6.42
N THR A 61 -12.09 1.01 -6.32
CA THR A 61 -11.42 -0.29 -6.18
C THR A 61 -10.60 -0.35 -4.89
N LEU A 62 -10.01 -1.51 -4.57
CA LEU A 62 -9.06 -1.66 -3.46
C LEU A 62 -7.62 -1.28 -3.83
N GLN A 63 -7.36 -0.88 -5.07
CA GLN A 63 -6.05 -0.35 -5.47
C GLN A 63 -5.77 0.98 -4.77
N ALA A 64 -4.55 1.15 -4.25
CA ALA A 64 -4.20 2.31 -3.43
C ALA A 64 -4.56 3.67 -4.05
N PRO A 65 -4.33 3.92 -5.36
CA PRO A 65 -4.71 5.20 -5.98
C PRO A 65 -6.21 5.47 -6.01
N SER A 66 -7.05 4.45 -5.87
CA SER A 66 -8.52 4.55 -5.81
C SER A 66 -9.02 4.56 -4.36
N TYR A 67 -8.52 3.60 -3.56
CA TYR A 67 -8.93 3.40 -2.17
C TYR A 67 -8.59 4.59 -1.27
N VAL A 68 -7.32 5.03 -1.28
CA VAL A 68 -6.83 6.04 -0.34
C VAL A 68 -7.58 7.36 -0.51
N PRO A 69 -7.67 7.97 -1.72
CA PRO A 69 -8.39 9.22 -1.87
C PRO A 69 -9.90 9.09 -1.55
N PHE A 70 -10.52 7.95 -1.84
CA PHE A 70 -11.92 7.76 -1.48
C PHE A 70 -12.11 7.74 0.04
N MET A 71 -11.23 7.07 0.79
CA MET A 71 -11.27 7.04 2.25
C MET A 71 -11.01 8.40 2.88
N GLU A 72 -10.18 9.24 2.27
CA GLU A 72 -9.82 10.58 2.75
C GLU A 72 -10.89 11.63 2.47
N TYR A 73 -11.58 11.55 1.33
CA TYR A 73 -12.45 12.65 0.88
C TYR A 73 -13.94 12.31 0.91
N SER A 74 -14.33 11.02 0.87
CA SER A 74 -15.75 10.67 0.85
C SER A 74 -16.44 10.90 2.19
N THR A 75 -17.62 11.55 2.15
CA THR A 75 -18.53 11.66 3.30
C THR A 75 -19.40 10.41 3.48
N ASN A 76 -19.47 9.53 2.48
CA ASN A 76 -20.28 8.32 2.53
C ASN A 76 -19.65 7.25 3.45
N ARG A 77 -20.02 7.33 4.73
CA ARG A 77 -19.48 6.45 5.78
C ARG A 77 -19.75 4.97 5.52
N GLU A 78 -20.90 4.64 4.97
CA GLU A 78 -21.30 3.26 4.69
C GLU A 78 -20.41 2.62 3.60
N LEU A 79 -20.13 3.35 2.53
CA LEU A 79 -19.21 2.90 1.48
C LEU A 79 -17.76 2.82 2.00
N LYS A 80 -17.33 3.75 2.85
CA LYS A 80 -16.00 3.68 3.50
C LYS A 80 -15.88 2.43 4.37
N GLU A 81 -16.88 2.12 5.19
CA GLU A 81 -16.91 0.89 5.98
C GLU A 81 -16.80 -0.35 5.09
N LYS A 82 -17.59 -0.41 4.01
CA LYS A 82 -17.58 -1.53 3.07
C LYS A 82 -16.21 -1.73 2.42
N LEU A 83 -15.58 -0.63 1.97
CA LEU A 83 -14.23 -0.66 1.41
C LEU A 83 -13.18 -1.08 2.43
N TRP A 84 -13.25 -0.51 3.64
CA TRP A 84 -12.30 -0.84 4.71
C TRP A 84 -12.40 -2.32 5.10
N ARG A 85 -13.63 -2.84 5.28
CA ARG A 85 -13.83 -4.26 5.59
C ARG A 85 -13.31 -5.16 4.48
N ALA A 86 -13.60 -4.85 3.22
CA ALA A 86 -13.11 -5.62 2.09
C ALA A 86 -11.58 -5.63 2.03
N SER A 87 -10.93 -4.48 2.22
CA SER A 87 -9.48 -4.37 2.25
C SER A 87 -8.84 -5.17 3.39
N ASN A 88 -9.47 -5.17 4.57
CA ASN A 88 -8.94 -5.85 5.77
C ASN A 88 -9.34 -7.32 5.91
N SER A 89 -10.13 -7.84 4.98
CA SER A 89 -10.53 -9.26 4.92
C SER A 89 -10.14 -9.95 3.61
N LEU A 90 -9.19 -9.38 2.87
CA LEU A 90 -8.69 -9.99 1.64
C LEU A 90 -8.22 -11.42 1.87
N CYS A 91 -8.65 -12.32 1.00
CA CYS A 91 -8.28 -13.73 1.03
C CYS A 91 -8.66 -14.49 2.32
N LEU A 92 -9.67 -14.01 3.05
CA LEU A 92 -10.32 -14.73 4.14
C LEU A 92 -11.59 -15.39 3.64
N GLY A 93 -11.47 -16.63 3.14
CA GLY A 93 -12.57 -17.37 2.51
C GLY A 93 -12.78 -17.02 1.03
N GLY A 94 -13.74 -17.72 0.40
CA GLY A 94 -14.08 -17.55 -1.01
C GLY A 94 -13.07 -18.15 -1.98
N GLU A 95 -13.13 -17.70 -3.24
CA GLU A 95 -12.32 -18.22 -4.34
C GLU A 95 -10.81 -18.04 -4.12
N PHE A 96 -10.40 -16.91 -3.52
CA PHE A 96 -9.00 -16.53 -3.33
C PHE A 96 -8.51 -16.79 -1.90
N ASP A 97 -9.12 -17.73 -1.17
CA ASP A 97 -8.77 -18.01 0.22
C ASP A 97 -7.31 -18.44 0.38
N ASN A 98 -6.60 -17.77 1.28
CA ASN A 98 -5.22 -18.07 1.64
C ASN A 98 -5.06 -18.77 3.00
N THR A 99 -6.15 -19.14 3.69
CA THR A 99 -6.08 -19.68 5.05
C THR A 99 -5.24 -20.96 5.12
N GLU A 100 -5.52 -21.95 4.28
CA GLU A 100 -4.74 -23.19 4.26
C GLU A 100 -3.34 -22.97 3.68
N ASN A 101 -3.20 -22.05 2.73
CA ASN A 101 -1.91 -21.65 2.17
C ASN A 101 -0.96 -21.12 3.26
N ILE A 102 -1.45 -20.19 4.10
CA ILE A 102 -0.69 -19.63 5.22
C ILE A 102 -0.29 -20.71 6.22
N LYS A 103 -1.21 -21.57 6.64
CA LYS A 103 -0.92 -22.69 7.55
C LYS A 103 0.17 -23.58 7.00
N ARG A 104 0.10 -23.93 5.71
CA ARG A 104 1.11 -24.77 5.06
C ARG A 104 2.47 -24.08 4.99
N MET A 105 2.51 -22.81 4.61
CA MET A 105 3.74 -22.01 4.55
C MET A 105 4.43 -21.90 5.91
N VAL A 106 3.67 -21.62 7.00
CA VAL A 106 4.22 -21.54 8.35
C VAL A 106 4.82 -22.88 8.79
N ASN A 107 4.11 -23.99 8.55
CA ASN A 107 4.60 -25.32 8.85
C ASN A 107 5.86 -25.71 8.05
N LEU A 108 5.93 -25.33 6.76
CA LEU A 108 7.13 -25.57 5.95
C LEU A 108 8.32 -24.75 6.43
N ARG A 109 8.12 -23.50 6.81
CA ARG A 109 9.16 -22.65 7.40
C ARG A 109 9.75 -23.27 8.66
N LEU A 110 8.90 -23.78 9.57
CA LEU A 110 9.35 -24.48 10.77
C LEU A 110 10.15 -25.74 10.41
N LYS A 111 9.65 -26.56 9.47
CA LYS A 111 10.36 -27.77 9.03
C LYS A 111 11.73 -27.46 8.42
N ILE A 112 11.84 -26.40 7.60
CA ILE A 112 13.10 -25.97 7.02
C ILE A 112 14.09 -25.57 8.12
N ALA A 113 13.64 -24.74 9.08
CA ALA A 113 14.48 -24.32 10.21
C ALA A 113 14.99 -25.51 11.02
N ASN A 114 14.09 -26.45 11.38
CA ASN A 114 14.48 -27.65 12.16
C ASN A 114 15.46 -28.54 11.40
N LEU A 115 15.32 -28.71 10.09
CA LEU A 115 16.30 -29.46 9.27
C LEU A 115 17.68 -28.81 9.23
N LEU A 116 17.74 -27.48 9.39
CA LEU A 116 18.98 -26.71 9.44
C LEU A 116 19.55 -26.57 10.87
N GLY A 117 18.92 -27.21 11.86
CA GLY A 117 19.37 -27.21 13.26
C GLY A 117 18.89 -26.03 14.10
N TYR A 118 17.93 -25.25 13.60
CA TYR A 118 17.36 -24.11 14.32
C TYR A 118 16.02 -24.48 14.97
N PRO A 119 15.74 -24.04 16.23
CA PRO A 119 14.50 -24.32 16.93
C PRO A 119 13.28 -23.73 16.24
N THR A 120 13.41 -22.50 15.72
CA THR A 120 12.32 -21.77 15.03
C THR A 120 12.81 -21.17 13.72
N TYR A 121 11.85 -20.78 12.87
CA TYR A 121 12.17 -20.06 11.63
C TYR A 121 12.77 -18.67 11.89
N ALA A 122 12.37 -18.02 12.99
CA ALA A 122 12.96 -16.76 13.42
C ALA A 122 14.45 -16.92 13.75
N ASP A 123 14.83 -17.95 14.51
CA ASP A 123 16.23 -18.23 14.83
C ASP A 123 17.06 -18.47 13.56
N TYR A 124 16.51 -19.22 12.60
CA TYR A 124 17.15 -19.44 11.31
C TYR A 124 17.39 -18.14 10.53
N VAL A 125 16.35 -17.29 10.41
CA VAL A 125 16.46 -16.05 9.62
C VAL A 125 17.34 -15.02 10.29
N LEU A 126 17.33 -14.94 11.62
CA LEU A 126 18.07 -13.93 12.38
C LEU A 126 19.56 -14.26 12.55
N ALA A 127 19.96 -15.50 12.30
CA ALA A 127 21.35 -15.93 12.48
C ALA A 127 22.39 -15.12 11.68
N ASP A 128 21.99 -14.56 10.54
CA ASP A 128 22.81 -13.71 9.67
C ASP A 128 22.30 -12.25 9.57
N ARG A 129 21.44 -11.82 10.51
CA ARG A 129 20.88 -10.47 10.56
C ARG A 129 21.49 -9.64 11.69
N MET A 130 21.42 -8.31 11.58
CA MET A 130 21.94 -7.38 12.60
C MET A 130 21.37 -7.59 14.01
N ALA A 131 20.14 -8.08 14.11
CA ALA A 131 19.50 -8.35 15.40
C ALA A 131 19.94 -9.66 16.06
N GLU A 132 20.56 -10.57 15.31
CA GLU A 132 21.16 -11.85 15.74
C GLU A 132 20.15 -12.86 16.31
N ASN A 133 19.18 -12.44 17.10
CA ASN A 133 18.21 -13.32 17.76
C ASN A 133 16.86 -12.66 18.01
N ALA A 134 15.83 -13.49 18.26
CA ALA A 134 14.46 -13.03 18.49
C ALA A 134 14.31 -12.20 19.78
N GLN A 135 15.16 -12.43 20.79
CA GLN A 135 15.12 -11.67 22.04
C GLN A 135 15.51 -10.20 21.80
N THR A 136 16.55 -9.95 21.02
CA THR A 136 16.96 -8.58 20.62
C THR A 136 15.85 -7.88 19.86
N VAL A 137 15.19 -8.56 18.91
CA VAL A 137 14.04 -8.00 18.17
C VAL A 137 12.90 -7.64 19.11
N ASN A 138 12.51 -8.56 20.00
CA ASN A 138 11.41 -8.33 20.92
C ASN A 138 11.71 -7.21 21.94
N ALA A 139 12.95 -7.10 22.43
CA ALA A 139 13.37 -6.03 23.30
C ALA A 139 13.28 -4.66 22.60
N PHE A 140 13.76 -4.56 21.36
CA PHE A 140 13.66 -3.35 20.55
C PHE A 140 12.20 -2.95 20.29
N LEU A 141 11.36 -3.90 19.86
CA LEU A 141 9.95 -3.63 19.61
C LEU A 141 9.19 -3.26 20.89
N GLY A 142 9.53 -3.89 22.02
CA GLY A 142 8.94 -3.57 23.33
C GLY A 142 9.29 -2.16 23.80
N GLU A 143 10.55 -1.76 23.63
CA GLU A 143 10.99 -0.38 23.93
C GLU A 143 10.29 0.64 23.02
N LEU A 144 10.23 0.36 21.72
CA LEU A 144 9.54 1.22 20.75
C LEU A 144 8.06 1.38 21.13
N LEU A 145 7.37 0.29 21.41
CA LEU A 145 5.97 0.30 21.84
C LEU A 145 5.77 1.13 23.11
N ALA A 146 6.63 0.92 24.12
CA ALA A 146 6.53 1.65 25.39
C ALA A 146 6.68 3.17 25.19
N ARG A 147 7.54 3.59 24.26
CA ARG A 147 7.77 5.02 23.97
C ARG A 147 6.70 5.64 23.06
N THR A 148 6.05 4.87 22.20
CA THR A 148 5.14 5.42 21.17
C THR A 148 3.67 5.29 21.51
N LYS A 149 3.29 4.33 22.37
CA LYS A 149 1.88 4.03 22.68
C LYS A 149 1.07 5.23 23.14
N GLU A 150 1.64 6.04 24.03
CA GLU A 150 0.94 7.23 24.57
C GLU A 150 0.69 8.27 23.47
N TYR A 151 1.63 8.46 22.56
CA TYR A 151 1.47 9.37 21.42
C TYR A 151 0.41 8.87 20.46
N ALA A 152 0.39 7.58 20.14
CA ALA A 152 -0.63 6.99 19.28
C ALA A 152 -2.04 7.15 19.87
N VAL A 153 -2.20 6.95 21.19
CA VAL A 153 -3.47 7.19 21.89
C VAL A 153 -3.86 8.67 21.85
N LYS A 154 -2.89 9.57 22.06
CA LYS A 154 -3.12 11.01 21.99
C LYS A 154 -3.56 11.43 20.59
N ASP A 155 -2.90 10.94 19.55
CA ASP A 155 -3.24 11.26 18.16
C ASP A 155 -4.65 10.75 17.81
N TYR A 156 -4.98 9.51 18.19
CA TYR A 156 -6.32 8.97 18.02
C TYR A 156 -7.39 9.83 18.73
N ASN A 157 -7.15 10.20 19.98
CA ASN A 157 -8.06 11.06 20.73
C ASN A 157 -8.21 12.45 20.10
N THR A 158 -7.12 13.04 19.62
CA THR A 158 -7.13 14.34 18.92
C THR A 158 -8.03 14.30 17.70
N ILE A 159 -7.93 13.27 16.88
CA ILE A 159 -8.80 13.12 15.70
C ILE A 159 -10.25 12.82 16.12
N GLY A 160 -10.46 12.06 17.18
CA GLY A 160 -11.79 11.80 17.73
C GLY A 160 -12.47 13.07 18.27
N GLU A 161 -11.73 13.94 18.96
CA GLU A 161 -12.21 15.23 19.44
C GLU A 161 -12.52 16.18 18.27
N TYR A 162 -11.65 16.19 17.27
CA TYR A 162 -11.89 16.95 16.05
C TYR A 162 -13.16 16.49 15.32
N ALA A 163 -13.35 15.18 15.14
CA ALA A 163 -14.56 14.65 14.51
C ALA A 163 -15.83 15.09 15.25
N ARG A 164 -15.83 15.05 16.58
CA ARG A 164 -16.95 15.54 17.40
C ARG A 164 -17.18 17.04 17.23
N SER A 165 -16.12 17.85 17.13
CA SER A 165 -16.25 19.29 16.87
C SER A 165 -16.86 19.59 15.51
N GLN A 166 -16.73 18.66 14.55
CA GLN A 166 -17.36 18.73 13.23
C GLN A 166 -18.79 18.15 13.22
N GLY A 167 -19.37 17.85 14.39
CA GLY A 167 -20.74 17.35 14.51
C GLY A 167 -20.86 15.82 14.35
N PHE A 168 -19.74 15.07 14.39
CA PHE A 168 -19.82 13.62 14.35
C PHE A 168 -20.31 13.07 15.69
N GLU A 169 -21.36 12.27 15.63
CA GLU A 169 -21.93 11.57 16.79
C GLU A 169 -21.55 10.08 16.77
N GLY A 170 -21.15 9.56 17.91
CA GLY A 170 -20.77 8.16 18.09
C GLY A 170 -19.28 7.91 18.20
N GLU A 171 -18.88 6.65 18.02
CA GLU A 171 -17.50 6.21 18.08
C GLU A 171 -16.82 6.36 16.70
N VAL A 172 -15.64 6.96 16.69
CA VAL A 172 -14.79 7.04 15.49
C VAL A 172 -14.21 5.67 15.21
N MET A 173 -14.59 5.09 14.09
CA MET A 173 -14.15 3.77 13.67
C MET A 173 -12.94 3.87 12.72
N PRO A 174 -12.23 2.77 12.45
CA PRO A 174 -11.06 2.77 11.56
C PRO A 174 -11.33 3.37 10.17
N TRP A 175 -12.52 3.21 9.62
CA TRP A 175 -12.92 3.79 8.32
C TRP A 175 -13.26 5.28 8.36
N ASP A 176 -13.33 5.87 9.55
CA ASP A 176 -13.54 7.31 9.74
C ASP A 176 -12.21 8.07 9.87
N MET A 177 -11.15 7.38 10.32
CA MET A 177 -9.87 8.00 10.67
C MET A 177 -9.22 8.75 9.52
N ALA A 178 -9.18 8.17 8.31
CA ALA A 178 -8.55 8.81 7.15
C ALA A 178 -9.22 10.14 6.81
N TYR A 179 -10.56 10.16 6.79
CA TYR A 179 -11.36 11.34 6.49
C TYR A 179 -11.13 12.48 7.49
N TYR A 180 -11.24 12.19 8.79
CA TYR A 180 -11.06 13.24 9.80
C TYR A 180 -9.60 13.67 9.97
N SER A 181 -8.65 12.78 9.75
CA SER A 181 -7.23 13.12 9.74
C SER A 181 -6.89 14.08 8.60
N GLU A 182 -7.42 13.84 7.39
CA GLU A 182 -7.20 14.72 6.24
C GLU A 182 -7.83 16.09 6.45
N LYS A 183 -9.08 16.16 6.93
CA LYS A 183 -9.72 17.43 7.28
C LYS A 183 -8.94 18.20 8.35
N TYR A 184 -8.51 17.53 9.41
CA TYR A 184 -7.71 18.13 10.47
C TYR A 184 -6.36 18.65 9.95
N ARG A 185 -5.69 17.88 9.10
CA ARG A 185 -4.43 18.27 8.47
C ARG A 185 -4.60 19.53 7.62
N HIS A 186 -5.63 19.55 6.79
CA HIS A 186 -5.94 20.70 5.93
C HIS A 186 -6.27 21.96 6.75
N GLU A 187 -7.11 21.83 7.76
CA GLU A 187 -7.52 22.97 8.60
C GLU A 187 -6.37 23.51 9.45
N LYS A 188 -5.54 22.62 10.03
CA LYS A 188 -4.50 23.02 10.97
C LYS A 188 -3.20 23.48 10.30
N TYR A 189 -2.85 22.89 9.16
CA TYR A 189 -1.56 23.11 8.52
C TYR A 189 -1.67 23.77 7.14
N GLU A 190 -2.88 23.99 6.65
CA GLU A 190 -3.14 24.54 5.30
C GLU A 190 -2.43 23.76 4.18
N LEU A 191 -2.10 22.49 4.44
CA LEU A 191 -1.44 21.61 3.50
C LEU A 191 -2.44 21.10 2.48
N ASN A 192 -2.21 21.48 1.22
CA ASN A 192 -2.97 20.96 0.08
C ASN A 192 -2.00 20.24 -0.87
N GLU A 193 -2.08 18.91 -0.92
CA GLU A 193 -1.24 18.09 -1.79
C GLU A 193 -1.47 18.39 -3.29
N GLU A 194 -2.66 18.86 -3.67
CA GLU A 194 -2.97 19.25 -5.05
C GLU A 194 -2.05 20.37 -5.54
N LEU A 195 -1.62 21.28 -4.66
CA LEU A 195 -0.67 22.35 -5.00
C LEU A 195 0.75 21.82 -5.26
N VAL A 196 1.09 20.64 -4.75
CA VAL A 196 2.41 20.02 -4.90
C VAL A 196 2.44 19.11 -6.13
N LYS A 197 1.31 18.50 -6.51
CA LYS A 197 1.18 17.59 -7.66
C LYS A 197 1.84 18.07 -8.95
N PRO A 198 1.68 19.33 -9.41
CA PRO A 198 2.29 19.80 -10.65
C PRO A 198 3.82 19.73 -10.66
N TYR A 199 4.45 19.77 -9.48
CA TYR A 199 5.92 19.68 -9.33
C TYR A 199 6.42 18.23 -9.37
N LEU A 200 5.55 17.24 -9.16
CA LEU A 200 5.87 15.82 -9.04
C LEU A 200 5.42 14.99 -10.26
N GLN A 201 5.36 15.62 -11.43
CA GLN A 201 5.10 14.90 -12.67
C GLN A 201 6.17 13.82 -12.91
N LEU A 202 5.75 12.62 -13.31
CA LEU A 202 6.62 11.45 -13.46
C LEU A 202 7.88 11.72 -14.29
N ASP A 203 7.75 12.40 -15.43
CA ASP A 203 8.91 12.75 -16.28
C ASP A 203 9.86 13.73 -15.63
N SER A 204 9.36 14.66 -14.82
CA SER A 204 10.18 15.60 -14.06
C SER A 204 10.92 14.90 -12.94
N VAL A 205 10.25 13.98 -12.21
CA VAL A 205 10.86 13.16 -11.16
C VAL A 205 11.94 12.26 -11.77
N LYS A 206 11.66 11.58 -12.88
CA LYS A 206 12.62 10.72 -13.58
C LYS A 206 13.89 11.50 -14.00
N ARG A 207 13.71 12.68 -14.62
CA ARG A 207 14.84 13.57 -14.94
C ARG A 207 15.62 13.99 -13.68
N GLY A 208 14.91 14.29 -12.59
CA GLY A 208 15.52 14.63 -11.30
C GLY A 208 16.39 13.50 -10.74
N VAL A 209 15.88 12.26 -10.77
CA VAL A 209 16.64 11.06 -10.34
C VAL A 209 17.89 10.86 -11.20
N PHE A 210 17.77 10.96 -12.52
CA PHE A 210 18.93 10.83 -13.40
C PHE A 210 19.96 11.94 -13.19
N LEU A 211 19.51 13.18 -13.00
CA LEU A 211 20.39 14.30 -12.67
C LEU A 211 21.12 14.10 -11.33
N LEU A 212 20.42 13.58 -10.31
CA LEU A 212 21.02 13.28 -9.03
C LEU A 212 22.10 12.18 -9.15
N ALA A 213 21.79 11.10 -9.85
CA ALA A 213 22.74 10.02 -10.09
C ALA A 213 23.96 10.50 -10.89
N ASN A 214 23.74 11.38 -11.87
CA ASN A 214 24.84 12.00 -12.61
C ASN A 214 25.73 12.86 -11.70
N LYS A 215 25.13 13.73 -10.88
CA LYS A 215 25.89 14.60 -9.94
C LYS A 215 26.67 13.84 -8.88
N LEU A 216 26.09 12.74 -8.35
CA LEU A 216 26.74 11.97 -7.29
C LEU A 216 27.76 10.94 -7.80
N TYR A 217 27.47 10.31 -8.92
CA TYR A 217 28.21 9.15 -9.41
C TYR A 217 28.78 9.31 -10.83
N GLY A 218 28.45 10.39 -11.54
CA GLY A 218 28.88 10.60 -12.94
C GLY A 218 28.13 9.73 -13.94
N LEU A 219 26.98 9.13 -13.55
CA LEU A 219 26.22 8.23 -14.41
C LEU A 219 25.39 8.99 -15.45
N ASN A 220 25.41 8.51 -16.69
CA ASN A 220 24.59 9.02 -17.80
C ASN A 220 23.56 7.97 -18.21
N PHE A 221 22.35 8.40 -18.53
CA PHE A 221 21.23 7.55 -18.90
C PHE A 221 20.76 7.90 -20.32
N THR A 222 20.97 7.01 -21.26
CA THR A 222 20.56 7.18 -22.67
C THR A 222 19.46 6.17 -23.00
N PRO A 223 18.27 6.61 -23.48
CA PRO A 223 17.23 5.66 -23.88
C PRO A 223 17.74 4.71 -24.97
N ASN A 224 17.49 3.41 -24.79
CA ASN A 224 17.84 2.38 -25.76
C ASN A 224 16.58 1.65 -26.28
N PRO A 225 16.03 2.05 -27.44
CA PRO A 225 14.85 1.43 -28.02
C PRO A 225 15.11 0.05 -28.64
N GLU A 226 16.35 -0.38 -28.78
CA GLU A 226 16.71 -1.69 -29.37
C GLU A 226 16.54 -2.83 -28.34
N VAL A 227 16.49 -2.51 -27.04
CA VAL A 227 16.27 -3.51 -26.00
C VAL A 227 14.80 -3.93 -25.97
N PRO A 228 14.48 -5.21 -26.15
CA PRO A 228 13.10 -5.69 -26.08
C PRO A 228 12.49 -5.45 -24.71
N VAL A 229 11.31 -4.83 -24.66
CA VAL A 229 10.57 -4.56 -23.43
C VAL A 229 9.29 -5.40 -23.38
N TYR A 230 8.87 -5.77 -22.18
CA TYR A 230 7.69 -6.61 -21.97
C TYR A 230 6.36 -5.83 -21.98
N HIS A 231 6.41 -4.49 -21.96
CA HIS A 231 5.24 -3.62 -22.01
C HIS A 231 5.58 -2.30 -22.72
N PRO A 232 4.66 -1.70 -23.50
CA PRO A 232 4.90 -0.47 -24.25
C PRO A 232 5.32 0.76 -23.42
N GLU A 233 4.91 0.80 -22.14
CA GLU A 233 5.26 1.90 -21.23
C GLU A 233 6.65 1.76 -20.59
N VAL A 234 7.32 0.62 -20.79
CA VAL A 234 8.68 0.40 -20.27
C VAL A 234 9.70 1.05 -21.21
N THR A 235 10.63 1.81 -20.64
CA THR A 235 11.76 2.38 -21.37
C THR A 235 13.05 1.77 -20.85
N ALA A 236 13.83 1.14 -21.72
CA ALA A 236 15.19 0.68 -21.42
C ALA A 236 16.18 1.83 -21.57
N TYR A 237 17.22 1.83 -20.74
CA TYR A 237 18.30 2.81 -20.77
C TYR A 237 19.65 2.13 -20.74
N ASP A 238 20.59 2.61 -21.57
CA ASP A 238 22.00 2.37 -21.37
C ASP A 238 22.50 3.29 -20.25
N VAL A 239 23.24 2.73 -19.31
CA VAL A 239 23.83 3.47 -18.21
C VAL A 239 25.34 3.41 -18.35
N THR A 240 25.95 4.58 -18.49
CA THR A 240 27.41 4.70 -18.63
C THR A 240 27.99 5.61 -17.55
N ASP A 241 29.21 5.35 -17.15
CA ASP A 241 29.97 6.26 -16.31
C ASP A 241 30.59 7.40 -17.14
N LYS A 242 31.38 8.26 -16.48
CA LYS A 242 32.10 9.38 -17.13
C LYS A 242 33.14 8.92 -18.17
N ASP A 243 33.60 7.66 -18.10
CA ASP A 243 34.58 7.07 -19.02
C ASP A 243 33.89 6.32 -20.17
N GLY A 244 32.55 6.33 -20.23
CA GLY A 244 31.76 5.70 -21.28
C GLY A 244 31.58 4.19 -21.14
N ARG A 245 31.82 3.66 -19.94
CA ARG A 245 31.74 2.22 -19.62
C ARG A 245 30.42 1.89 -18.93
#